data_8184c481fb3e17c7a154caa28913cee0
#
_entry.id   8184c481fb3e17c7a154caa28913cee0
#
_cell.length_a   1.000
_cell.length_b   1.000
_cell.length_c   1.000
_cell.angle_alpha   90.00
_cell.angle_beta   90.00
_cell.angle_gamma   90.00
#
_symmetry.space_group_name_H-M   'P 1'
#
loop_
_entity.id
_entity.type
_entity.pdbx_description
1 polymer ?
#
loop_
_entity_poly.entity_id
_entity_poly.type
_entity_poly.pdbx_seq_one_letter_code
_entity_poly.pdbx_strand_id
1 'polypeptide(L)'
;MFYYVLKYVVLGPLLRVLFRPRIEGLENIPEEGAAIVAGNHLSFSDHFLMPAILKRRITFLAKAEYFTGPGIKGRLTAFFFRSAGQIPVDRSGKDAGQAAIREGLGVLGKDELLGIYPEGTRSHDGRLYKGKVGVAVMAITARVPVIPCAMVGTFEIQPPGQVVPKIKRVTIRFGEPLDFSRYAGMENQKAAIRAVTDEIMYAILGLSDQEYVDEYAAKVKAAEQEAAPPKKFRGLRR
;
A
#
# COMPACT_ATOMS: atom_id res chain seq x y z
N MET A 1 2.93 10.45 -20.20
CA MET A 1 3.78 9.71 -21.18
C MET A 1 4.85 8.88 -20.48
N PHE A 2 5.73 9.45 -19.66
CA PHE A 2 6.83 8.71 -18.99
C PHE A 2 6.38 7.52 -18.13
N TYR A 3 5.29 7.66 -17.36
CA TYR A 3 4.69 6.56 -16.58
C TYR A 3 4.43 5.31 -17.45
N TYR A 4 3.82 5.48 -18.61
CA TYR A 4 3.48 4.37 -19.50
C TYR A 4 4.71 3.75 -20.13
N VAL A 5 5.73 4.55 -20.48
CA VAL A 5 7.02 4.04 -20.94
C VAL A 5 7.69 3.20 -19.85
N LEU A 6 7.77 3.73 -18.64
CA LEU A 6 8.35 3.01 -17.51
C LEU A 6 7.58 1.71 -17.22
N LYS A 7 6.27 1.75 -17.27
CA LYS A 7 5.38 0.61 -16.99
C LYS A 7 5.43 -0.46 -18.08
N TYR A 8 5.29 -0.07 -19.37
CA TYR A 8 5.09 -1.04 -20.43
C TYR A 8 6.37 -1.43 -21.17
N VAL A 9 7.40 -0.58 -21.12
CA VAL A 9 8.64 -0.81 -21.88
C VAL A 9 9.79 -1.24 -20.97
N VAL A 10 9.91 -0.69 -19.76
CA VAL A 10 11.08 -0.92 -18.90
C VAL A 10 10.76 -1.80 -17.71
N LEU A 11 10.06 -1.26 -16.70
CA LEU A 11 9.84 -1.93 -15.42
C LEU A 11 8.86 -3.10 -15.52
N GLY A 12 7.74 -2.91 -16.21
CA GLY A 12 6.72 -3.95 -16.30
C GLY A 12 7.20 -5.24 -16.92
N PRO A 13 7.82 -5.24 -18.12
CA PRO A 13 8.42 -6.43 -18.71
C PRO A 13 9.50 -7.04 -17.81
N LEU A 14 10.41 -6.22 -17.26
CA LEU A 14 11.47 -6.67 -16.36
C LEU A 14 10.91 -7.39 -15.14
N LEU A 15 9.94 -6.79 -14.44
CA LEU A 15 9.33 -7.39 -13.25
C LEU A 15 8.56 -8.67 -13.57
N ARG A 16 7.89 -8.74 -14.72
CA ARG A 16 7.18 -9.94 -15.18
C ARG A 16 8.15 -11.08 -15.47
N VAL A 17 9.30 -10.81 -16.08
CA VAL A 17 10.33 -11.83 -16.36
C VAL A 17 11.01 -12.31 -15.07
N LEU A 18 11.40 -11.38 -14.20
CA LEU A 18 12.15 -11.70 -12.98
C LEU A 18 11.28 -12.41 -11.94
N PHE A 19 10.10 -11.87 -11.64
CA PHE A 19 9.25 -12.35 -10.55
C PHE A 19 8.13 -13.29 -11.02
N ARG A 20 7.85 -13.36 -12.33
CA ARG A 20 6.82 -14.21 -12.96
C ARG A 20 5.54 -14.23 -12.13
N PRO A 21 4.92 -13.05 -11.86
CA PRO A 21 3.80 -12.96 -10.94
C PRO A 21 2.63 -13.80 -11.44
N ARG A 22 2.07 -14.62 -10.55
CA ARG A 22 0.77 -15.23 -10.75
C ARG A 22 -0.27 -14.20 -10.37
N ILE A 23 -1.23 -13.96 -11.25
CA ILE A 23 -2.26 -12.93 -11.05
C ILE A 23 -3.60 -13.65 -11.04
N GLU A 24 -4.40 -13.39 -10.01
CA GLU A 24 -5.72 -13.96 -9.80
C GLU A 24 -6.72 -12.83 -9.56
N GLY A 25 -7.92 -12.90 -10.17
CA GLY A 25 -9.00 -11.93 -9.97
C GLY A 25 -8.74 -10.55 -10.59
N LEU A 26 -7.88 -10.44 -11.62
CA LEU A 26 -7.59 -9.15 -12.26
C LEU A 26 -8.84 -8.51 -12.89
N GLU A 27 -9.81 -9.31 -13.27
CA GLU A 27 -11.12 -8.92 -13.79
C GLU A 27 -11.96 -8.13 -12.78
N ASN A 28 -11.67 -8.23 -11.48
CA ASN A 28 -12.34 -7.49 -10.41
C ASN A 28 -11.92 -6.01 -10.36
N ILE A 29 -10.85 -5.63 -11.08
CA ILE A 29 -10.47 -4.22 -11.20
C ILE A 29 -11.35 -3.55 -12.25
N PRO A 30 -12.14 -2.52 -11.89
CA PRO A 30 -13.03 -1.86 -12.85
C PRO A 30 -12.22 -1.21 -13.98
N GLU A 31 -12.71 -1.34 -15.20
CA GLU A 31 -12.05 -0.74 -16.38
C GLU A 31 -12.14 0.78 -16.38
N GLU A 32 -13.21 1.34 -15.79
CA GLU A 32 -13.48 2.78 -15.68
C GLU A 32 -13.97 3.14 -14.28
N GLY A 33 -14.07 4.43 -13.98
CA GLY A 33 -14.53 4.96 -12.71
C GLY A 33 -13.51 4.86 -11.57
N ALA A 34 -13.80 5.52 -10.47
CA ALA A 34 -12.98 5.50 -9.28
C ALA A 34 -13.13 4.19 -8.50
N ALA A 35 -12.04 3.69 -7.93
CA ALA A 35 -12.06 2.57 -7.00
C ALA A 35 -10.84 2.61 -6.07
N ILE A 36 -10.95 1.97 -4.91
CA ILE A 36 -9.84 1.77 -3.98
C ILE A 36 -9.33 0.34 -4.11
N VAL A 37 -8.03 0.16 -4.35
CA VAL A 37 -7.38 -1.14 -4.23
C VAL A 37 -6.68 -1.18 -2.88
N ALA A 38 -7.23 -1.97 -1.95
CA ALA A 38 -6.73 -2.08 -0.59
C ALA A 38 -5.94 -3.38 -0.40
N GLY A 39 -4.65 -3.28 -0.09
CA GLY A 39 -3.78 -4.46 0.02
C GLY A 39 -3.03 -4.58 1.33
N ASN A 40 -2.52 -5.78 1.63
CA ASN A 40 -1.50 -5.99 2.65
C ASN A 40 -0.17 -5.36 2.20
N HIS A 41 0.70 -5.03 3.15
CA HIS A 41 1.97 -4.38 2.84
C HIS A 41 3.16 -5.11 3.45
N LEU A 42 3.85 -5.89 2.66
CA LEU A 42 4.93 -6.78 3.10
C LEU A 42 6.31 -6.30 2.67
N SER A 43 6.38 -5.60 1.54
CA SER A 43 7.62 -5.31 0.86
C SER A 43 7.64 -3.92 0.22
N PHE A 44 8.84 -3.38 0.02
CA PHE A 44 8.99 -2.20 -0.84
C PHE A 44 8.64 -2.52 -2.31
N SER A 45 8.83 -3.77 -2.72
CA SER A 45 8.49 -4.25 -4.07
C SER A 45 7.00 -4.18 -4.39
N ASP A 46 6.11 -4.16 -3.38
CA ASP A 46 4.65 -4.06 -3.57
C ASP A 46 4.27 -2.82 -4.38
N HIS A 47 4.98 -1.70 -4.15
CA HIS A 47 4.77 -0.43 -4.86
C HIS A 47 5.09 -0.48 -6.35
N PHE A 48 5.81 -1.49 -6.81
CA PHE A 48 6.18 -1.66 -8.22
C PHE A 48 5.45 -2.83 -8.86
N LEU A 49 5.31 -3.93 -8.13
CA LEU A 49 4.68 -5.15 -8.65
C LEU A 49 3.20 -4.91 -8.96
N MET A 50 2.44 -4.30 -8.04
CA MET A 50 1.02 -4.03 -8.26
C MET A 50 0.79 -3.07 -9.44
N PRO A 51 1.42 -1.88 -9.55
CA PRO A 51 1.24 -1.02 -10.73
C PRO A 51 1.67 -1.67 -12.04
N ALA A 52 2.68 -2.55 -12.04
CA ALA A 52 3.20 -3.17 -13.25
C ALA A 52 2.21 -4.13 -13.93
N ILE A 53 1.26 -4.70 -13.18
CA ILE A 53 0.29 -5.67 -13.68
C ILE A 53 -1.05 -5.06 -14.06
N LEU A 54 -1.46 -3.97 -13.41
CA LEU A 54 -2.74 -3.31 -13.68
C LEU A 54 -2.72 -2.66 -15.07
N LYS A 55 -3.82 -2.72 -15.81
CA LYS A 55 -3.96 -1.99 -17.09
C LYS A 55 -4.05 -0.48 -16.82
N ARG A 56 -4.85 -0.08 -15.86
CA ARG A 56 -5.05 1.32 -15.46
C ARG A 56 -3.89 1.85 -14.63
N ARG A 57 -3.76 3.16 -14.57
CA ARG A 57 -2.87 3.82 -13.61
C ARG A 57 -3.49 3.69 -12.22
N ILE A 58 -2.65 3.32 -11.26
CA ILE A 58 -2.99 3.34 -9.84
C ILE A 58 -2.10 4.36 -9.13
N THR A 59 -2.70 5.17 -8.29
CA THR A 59 -2.03 6.23 -7.53
C THR A 59 -1.91 5.81 -6.07
N PHE A 60 -0.68 5.84 -5.53
CA PHE A 60 -0.42 5.58 -4.11
C PHE A 60 -0.03 6.85 -3.36
N LEU A 61 -0.35 6.88 -2.08
CA LEU A 61 0.10 7.93 -1.16
C LEU A 61 1.47 7.56 -0.57
N ALA A 62 2.49 8.33 -0.86
CA ALA A 62 3.86 8.10 -0.40
C ALA A 62 4.32 9.20 0.56
N LYS A 63 5.35 8.91 1.37
CA LYS A 63 5.91 9.89 2.30
C LYS A 63 6.47 11.09 1.55
N ALA A 64 6.16 12.32 2.03
CA ALA A 64 6.63 13.57 1.44
C ALA A 64 8.16 13.65 1.32
N GLU A 65 8.89 13.01 2.24
CA GLU A 65 10.36 13.01 2.24
C GLU A 65 10.97 12.36 0.98
N TYR A 66 10.24 11.47 0.29
CA TYR A 66 10.69 10.94 -1.00
C TYR A 66 10.66 11.98 -2.13
N PHE A 67 9.96 13.09 -1.95
CA PHE A 67 9.79 14.15 -2.93
C PHE A 67 10.61 15.41 -2.64
N THR A 68 11.18 15.53 -1.44
CA THR A 68 11.87 16.72 -0.93
C THR A 68 13.33 16.47 -0.57
N GLY A 69 13.87 15.29 -0.88
CA GLY A 69 15.25 14.95 -0.58
C GLY A 69 16.26 15.90 -1.25
N PRO A 70 17.37 16.26 -0.56
CA PRO A 70 18.36 17.20 -1.07
C PRO A 70 19.23 16.60 -2.19
N GLY A 71 19.81 17.48 -3.02
CA GLY A 71 20.78 17.14 -4.05
C GLY A 71 20.22 16.35 -5.24
N ILE A 72 21.10 15.86 -6.10
CA ILE A 72 20.76 15.12 -7.33
C ILE A 72 20.03 13.82 -7.01
N LYS A 73 20.47 13.10 -5.98
CA LYS A 73 19.83 11.85 -5.54
C LYS A 73 18.38 12.09 -5.11
N GLY A 74 18.12 13.16 -4.33
CA GLY A 74 16.77 13.52 -3.92
C GLY A 74 15.89 13.90 -5.11
N ARG A 75 16.41 14.67 -6.07
CA ARG A 75 15.70 15.03 -7.31
C ARG A 75 15.36 13.81 -8.18
N LEU A 76 16.28 12.87 -8.32
CA LEU A 76 16.04 11.62 -9.05
C LEU A 76 14.99 10.77 -8.35
N THR A 77 15.05 10.65 -7.02
CA THR A 77 14.04 9.95 -6.23
C THR A 77 12.67 10.59 -6.40
N ALA A 78 12.56 11.91 -6.26
CA ALA A 78 11.31 12.65 -6.43
C ALA A 78 10.75 12.48 -7.85
N PHE A 79 11.59 12.58 -8.87
CA PHE A 79 11.20 12.33 -10.26
C PHE A 79 10.65 10.92 -10.44
N PHE A 80 11.33 9.92 -9.89
CA PHE A 80 10.92 8.53 -9.96
C PHE A 80 9.54 8.30 -9.31
N PHE A 81 9.33 8.76 -8.06
CA PHE A 81 8.07 8.58 -7.36
C PHE A 81 6.90 9.31 -8.05
N ARG A 82 7.12 10.54 -8.53
CA ARG A 82 6.12 11.27 -9.34
C ARG A 82 5.80 10.53 -10.64
N SER A 83 6.83 10.01 -11.30
CA SER A 83 6.68 9.25 -12.55
C SER A 83 5.98 7.90 -12.34
N ALA A 84 6.15 7.30 -11.16
CA ALA A 84 5.42 6.10 -10.75
C ALA A 84 3.96 6.38 -10.32
N GLY A 85 3.49 7.64 -10.44
CA GLY A 85 2.11 8.00 -10.12
C GLY A 85 1.85 8.14 -8.63
N GLN A 86 2.88 8.36 -7.81
CA GLN A 86 2.71 8.53 -6.36
C GLN A 86 2.54 10.00 -5.98
N ILE A 87 1.69 10.25 -4.98
CA ILE A 87 1.39 11.58 -4.45
C ILE A 87 2.04 11.71 -3.07
N PRO A 88 2.76 12.85 -2.82
CA PRO A 88 3.36 13.11 -1.52
C PRO A 88 2.29 13.37 -0.46
N VAL A 89 2.41 12.72 0.69
CA VAL A 89 1.61 13.03 1.89
C VAL A 89 2.54 13.26 3.06
N ASP A 90 2.37 14.39 3.72
CA ASP A 90 3.04 14.64 4.99
C ASP A 90 2.42 13.73 6.05
N ARG A 91 3.25 12.85 6.60
CA ARG A 91 2.87 11.91 7.66
C ARG A 91 3.38 12.36 9.02
N SER A 92 3.95 13.56 9.10
CA SER A 92 4.35 14.20 10.34
C SER A 92 3.18 14.99 10.94
N GLY A 93 3.05 14.95 12.24
CA GLY A 93 2.05 15.74 12.96
C GLY A 93 0.69 15.06 13.16
N LYS A 94 -0.16 15.76 13.92
CA LYS A 94 -1.47 15.23 14.36
C LYS A 94 -2.48 15.07 13.22
N ASP A 95 -2.36 15.84 12.15
CA ASP A 95 -3.30 15.89 11.02
C ASP A 95 -2.90 15.00 9.84
N ALA A 96 -1.83 14.20 10.00
CA ALA A 96 -1.31 13.32 8.94
C ALA A 96 -2.38 12.38 8.36
N GLY A 97 -3.27 11.85 9.20
CA GLY A 97 -4.37 11.00 8.77
C GLY A 97 -5.38 11.74 7.91
N GLN A 98 -5.74 12.97 8.29
CA GLN A 98 -6.68 13.79 7.53
C GLN A 98 -6.08 14.27 6.21
N ALA A 99 -4.79 14.62 6.19
CA ALA A 99 -4.09 14.94 4.95
C ALA A 99 -4.12 13.76 3.96
N ALA A 100 -3.85 12.55 4.43
CA ALA A 100 -3.91 11.35 3.59
C ALA A 100 -5.33 11.10 3.04
N ILE A 101 -6.37 11.27 3.86
CA ILE A 101 -7.77 11.13 3.42
C ILE A 101 -8.09 12.17 2.35
N ARG A 102 -7.75 13.43 2.56
CA ARG A 102 -8.00 14.51 1.60
C ARG A 102 -7.32 14.25 0.24
N GLU A 103 -6.05 13.88 0.24
CA GLU A 103 -5.32 13.54 -0.98
C GLU A 103 -5.93 12.31 -1.68
N GLY A 104 -6.31 11.29 -0.92
CA GLY A 104 -6.97 10.10 -1.46
C GLY A 104 -8.32 10.42 -2.11
N LEU A 105 -9.15 11.23 -1.45
CA LEU A 105 -10.41 11.71 -2.01
C LEU A 105 -10.18 12.54 -3.28
N GLY A 106 -9.10 13.32 -3.34
CA GLY A 106 -8.71 14.07 -4.53
C GLY A 106 -8.32 13.17 -5.72
N VAL A 107 -7.81 11.96 -5.48
CA VAL A 107 -7.56 10.94 -6.51
C VAL A 107 -8.89 10.34 -6.99
N LEU A 108 -9.73 9.92 -6.04
CA LEU A 108 -11.03 9.29 -6.35
C LEU A 108 -11.97 10.23 -7.10
N GLY A 109 -11.95 11.53 -6.77
CA GLY A 109 -12.72 12.56 -7.48
C GLY A 109 -12.31 12.80 -8.93
N LYS A 110 -11.24 12.17 -9.41
CA LYS A 110 -10.78 12.20 -10.81
C LYS A 110 -11.04 10.90 -11.57
N ASP A 111 -11.89 10.04 -11.02
CA ASP A 111 -12.18 8.70 -11.56
C ASP A 111 -10.92 7.81 -11.69
N GLU A 112 -9.93 8.01 -10.82
CA GLU A 112 -8.69 7.23 -10.80
C GLU A 112 -8.72 6.10 -9.77
N LEU A 113 -7.83 5.11 -9.94
CA LEU A 113 -7.60 4.07 -8.93
C LEU A 113 -6.69 4.60 -7.81
N LEU A 114 -7.14 4.45 -6.57
CA LEU A 114 -6.35 4.72 -5.39
C LEU A 114 -5.81 3.41 -4.81
N GLY A 115 -4.49 3.24 -4.75
CA GLY A 115 -3.85 2.16 -4.01
C GLY A 115 -3.61 2.55 -2.56
N ILE A 116 -4.02 1.71 -1.63
CA ILE A 116 -3.80 1.93 -0.20
C ILE A 116 -3.40 0.66 0.51
N TYR A 117 -2.53 0.80 1.50
CA TYR A 117 -2.19 -0.24 2.45
C TYR A 117 -2.78 0.17 3.80
N PRO A 118 -3.91 -0.44 4.23
CA PRO A 118 -4.63 0.01 5.44
C PRO A 118 -3.79 -0.10 6.72
N GLU A 119 -2.84 -1.00 6.80
CA GLU A 119 -1.90 -1.13 7.92
C GLU A 119 -1.08 0.16 8.15
N GLY A 120 -0.87 0.96 7.09
CA GLY A 120 -0.15 2.24 7.12
C GLY A 120 1.36 2.12 7.25
N THR A 121 1.89 0.92 7.38
CA THR A 121 3.33 0.59 7.36
C THR A 121 3.53 -0.84 6.87
N ARG A 122 4.74 -1.18 6.45
CA ARG A 122 5.07 -2.56 6.09
C ARG A 122 5.07 -3.45 7.33
N SER A 123 4.49 -4.63 7.20
CA SER A 123 4.64 -5.69 8.17
C SER A 123 6.13 -6.01 8.36
N HIS A 124 6.56 -6.20 9.59
CA HIS A 124 7.96 -6.46 9.91
C HIS A 124 8.29 -7.96 10.03
N ASP A 125 7.27 -8.79 10.17
CA ASP A 125 7.32 -10.22 10.42
C ASP A 125 6.49 -11.07 9.47
N GLY A 126 5.78 -10.42 8.52
CA GLY A 126 4.95 -11.12 7.53
C GLY A 126 3.49 -11.30 7.93
N ARG A 127 3.07 -10.95 9.16
CA ARG A 127 1.67 -11.02 9.61
C ARG A 127 0.86 -9.84 9.09
N LEU A 128 -0.48 -10.00 9.05
CA LEU A 128 -1.43 -8.94 8.69
C LEU A 128 -1.89 -8.22 9.95
N TYR A 129 -1.68 -6.91 10.00
CA TYR A 129 -2.00 -6.10 11.16
C TYR A 129 -3.29 -5.30 10.99
N LYS A 130 -3.87 -4.87 12.12
CA LYS A 130 -5.08 -4.05 12.18
C LYS A 130 -5.00 -2.84 11.26
N GLY A 131 -6.02 -2.66 10.42
CA GLY A 131 -6.13 -1.56 9.48
C GLY A 131 -6.48 -0.24 10.16
N LYS A 132 -5.90 0.85 9.65
CA LYS A 132 -6.30 2.22 9.97
C LYS A 132 -7.58 2.58 9.24
N VAL A 133 -8.42 3.38 9.88
CA VAL A 133 -9.78 3.69 9.41
C VAL A 133 -9.86 4.59 8.16
N GLY A 134 -8.76 5.16 7.71
CA GLY A 134 -8.75 6.08 6.57
C GLY A 134 -9.30 5.48 5.28
N VAL A 135 -9.10 4.18 5.04
CA VAL A 135 -9.63 3.48 3.87
C VAL A 135 -11.17 3.48 3.89
N ALA A 136 -11.78 3.20 5.04
CA ALA A 136 -13.23 3.20 5.20
C ALA A 136 -13.83 4.60 5.04
N VAL A 137 -13.20 5.61 5.63
CA VAL A 137 -13.66 7.01 5.46
C VAL A 137 -13.66 7.38 3.98
N MET A 138 -12.60 7.07 3.24
CA MET A 138 -12.53 7.39 1.81
C MET A 138 -13.56 6.60 0.99
N ALA A 139 -13.75 5.31 1.27
CA ALA A 139 -14.71 4.47 0.56
C ALA A 139 -16.16 4.98 0.74
N ILE A 140 -16.55 5.28 1.98
CA ILE A 140 -17.88 5.78 2.31
C ILE A 140 -18.11 7.19 1.72
N THR A 141 -17.14 8.09 1.90
CA THR A 141 -17.25 9.48 1.43
C THR A 141 -17.31 9.57 -0.09
N ALA A 142 -16.42 8.85 -0.79
CA ALA A 142 -16.36 8.85 -2.24
C ALA A 142 -17.43 7.95 -2.90
N ARG A 143 -18.07 7.05 -2.12
CA ARG A 143 -19.05 6.06 -2.60
C ARG A 143 -18.50 5.19 -3.73
N VAL A 144 -17.29 4.70 -3.54
CA VAL A 144 -16.58 3.87 -4.51
C VAL A 144 -16.37 2.46 -3.99
N PRO A 145 -16.30 1.44 -4.86
CA PRO A 145 -15.97 0.09 -4.44
C PRO A 145 -14.55 -0.02 -3.93
N VAL A 146 -14.33 -0.96 -3.00
CA VAL A 146 -13.01 -1.33 -2.52
C VAL A 146 -12.68 -2.73 -3.00
N ILE A 147 -11.60 -2.88 -3.75
CA ILE A 147 -11.08 -4.16 -4.21
C ILE A 147 -10.00 -4.61 -3.24
N PRO A 148 -10.25 -5.67 -2.43
CA PRO A 148 -9.22 -6.22 -1.57
C PRO A 148 -8.15 -6.90 -2.42
N CYS A 149 -6.89 -6.74 -2.02
CA CYS A 149 -5.74 -7.29 -2.73
C CYS A 149 -4.77 -7.97 -1.77
N ALA A 150 -4.20 -9.09 -2.17
CA ALA A 150 -3.13 -9.72 -1.42
C ALA A 150 -1.86 -9.86 -2.25
N MET A 151 -0.76 -9.39 -1.67
CA MET A 151 0.60 -9.59 -2.17
C MET A 151 1.20 -10.78 -1.44
N VAL A 152 1.28 -11.94 -2.10
CA VAL A 152 1.78 -13.20 -1.50
C VAL A 152 3.20 -13.48 -1.98
N GLY A 153 4.10 -13.79 -1.04
CA GLY A 153 5.51 -14.07 -1.32
C GLY A 153 6.41 -12.82 -1.42
N THR A 154 5.86 -11.61 -1.27
CA THR A 154 6.66 -10.39 -1.35
C THR A 154 7.49 -10.13 -0.09
N PHE A 155 7.08 -10.67 1.06
CA PHE A 155 7.91 -10.65 2.28
C PHE A 155 9.20 -11.44 2.09
N GLU A 156 9.12 -12.63 1.50
CA GLU A 156 10.25 -13.54 1.30
C GLU A 156 11.25 -13.00 0.28
N ILE A 157 10.79 -12.23 -0.70
CA ILE A 157 11.68 -11.64 -1.70
C ILE A 157 12.39 -10.39 -1.17
N GLN A 158 11.72 -9.59 -0.34
CA GLN A 158 12.30 -8.34 0.16
C GLN A 158 11.70 -7.94 1.52
N PRO A 159 12.05 -8.62 2.61
CA PRO A 159 11.64 -8.23 3.96
C PRO A 159 12.16 -6.83 4.32
N PRO A 160 11.57 -6.16 5.30
CA PRO A 160 12.05 -4.86 5.79
C PRO A 160 13.54 -4.88 6.14
N GLY A 161 14.30 -3.90 5.62
CA GLY A 161 15.75 -3.81 5.79
C GLY A 161 16.57 -4.40 4.65
N GLN A 162 16.01 -5.25 3.81
CA GLN A 162 16.67 -5.74 2.61
C GLN A 162 16.51 -4.72 1.46
N VAL A 163 17.62 -4.34 0.82
CA VAL A 163 17.62 -3.35 -0.27
C VAL A 163 17.33 -4.02 -1.63
N VAL A 164 18.01 -5.14 -1.90
CA VAL A 164 17.88 -5.84 -3.19
C VAL A 164 16.92 -7.02 -3.02
N PRO A 165 15.85 -7.10 -3.83
CA PRO A 165 14.92 -8.22 -3.75
C PRO A 165 15.57 -9.52 -4.29
N LYS A 166 15.22 -10.66 -3.66
CA LYS A 166 15.52 -11.99 -4.20
C LYS A 166 14.58 -12.29 -5.35
N ILE A 167 15.08 -12.90 -6.40
CA ILE A 167 14.27 -13.30 -7.56
C ILE A 167 13.54 -14.59 -7.21
N LYS A 168 12.24 -14.47 -6.90
CA LYS A 168 11.32 -15.58 -6.65
C LYS A 168 9.95 -15.22 -7.22
N ARG A 169 9.14 -16.23 -7.51
CA ARG A 169 7.75 -16.01 -7.94
C ARG A 169 6.94 -15.40 -6.80
N VAL A 170 6.05 -14.47 -7.15
CA VAL A 170 5.05 -13.87 -6.26
C VAL A 170 3.65 -14.13 -6.80
N THR A 171 2.65 -14.05 -5.93
CA THR A 171 1.25 -14.10 -6.35
C THR A 171 0.57 -12.81 -5.95
N ILE A 172 -0.28 -12.27 -6.81
CA ILE A 172 -1.10 -11.09 -6.56
C ILE A 172 -2.54 -11.49 -6.78
N ARG A 173 -3.34 -11.45 -5.73
CA ARG A 173 -4.76 -11.83 -5.75
C ARG A 173 -5.61 -10.59 -5.55
N PHE A 174 -6.61 -10.41 -6.40
CA PHE A 174 -7.65 -9.39 -6.26
C PHE A 174 -8.97 -10.08 -5.94
N GLY A 175 -9.58 -9.72 -4.82
CA GLY A 175 -10.91 -10.22 -4.44
C GLY A 175 -12.03 -9.47 -5.11
N GLU A 176 -13.26 -9.93 -4.90
CA GLU A 176 -14.48 -9.28 -5.38
C GLU A 176 -14.59 -7.86 -4.82
N PRO A 177 -15.13 -6.91 -5.61
CA PRO A 177 -15.36 -5.55 -5.14
C PRO A 177 -16.33 -5.52 -3.95
N LEU A 178 -15.92 -4.87 -2.87
CA LEU A 178 -16.75 -4.63 -1.69
C LEU A 178 -17.54 -3.34 -1.87
N ASP A 179 -18.85 -3.41 -1.74
CA ASP A 179 -19.76 -2.26 -1.77
C ASP A 179 -20.14 -1.84 -0.35
N PHE A 180 -19.91 -0.57 -0.06
CA PHE A 180 -20.24 0.05 1.23
C PHE A 180 -21.34 1.11 1.13
N SER A 181 -22.16 1.08 0.09
CA SER A 181 -23.29 2.01 -0.13
C SER A 181 -24.25 2.05 1.05
N ARG A 182 -24.42 0.91 1.77
CA ARG A 182 -25.25 0.80 3.00
C ARG A 182 -24.76 1.69 4.16
N TYR A 183 -23.52 2.19 4.10
CA TYR A 183 -22.96 3.11 5.10
C TYR A 183 -22.94 4.57 4.64
N ALA A 184 -23.59 4.91 3.54
CA ALA A 184 -23.64 6.29 3.03
C ALA A 184 -24.18 7.26 4.09
N GLY A 185 -23.47 8.37 4.32
CA GLY A 185 -23.79 9.34 5.38
C GLY A 185 -23.28 8.98 6.77
N MET A 186 -22.55 7.86 6.92
CA MET A 186 -21.98 7.40 8.19
C MET A 186 -20.46 7.63 8.29
N GLU A 187 -19.88 8.45 7.42
CA GLU A 187 -18.43 8.72 7.33
C GLU A 187 -17.82 9.36 8.59
N ASN A 188 -18.66 9.82 9.52
CA ASN A 188 -18.26 10.34 10.84
C ASN A 188 -18.61 9.40 12.01
N GLN A 189 -19.28 8.29 11.75
CA GLN A 189 -19.70 7.33 12.77
C GLN A 189 -18.57 6.31 13.03
N LYS A 190 -17.92 6.40 14.20
CA LYS A 190 -16.76 5.56 14.54
C LYS A 190 -17.04 4.05 14.39
N ALA A 191 -18.23 3.60 14.80
CA ALA A 191 -18.61 2.19 14.70
C ALA A 191 -18.72 1.72 13.23
N ALA A 192 -19.39 2.51 12.37
CA ALA A 192 -19.53 2.21 10.96
C ALA A 192 -18.17 2.17 10.25
N ILE A 193 -17.34 3.21 10.48
CA ILE A 193 -16.00 3.28 9.91
C ILE A 193 -15.14 2.09 10.35
N ARG A 194 -15.23 1.67 11.63
CA ARG A 194 -14.47 0.52 12.13
C ARG A 194 -14.97 -0.77 11.47
N ALA A 195 -16.29 -0.98 11.41
CA ALA A 195 -16.90 -2.16 10.78
C ALA A 195 -16.47 -2.31 9.30
N VAL A 196 -16.54 -1.22 8.53
CA VAL A 196 -16.07 -1.21 7.12
C VAL A 196 -14.58 -1.52 7.03
N THR A 197 -13.76 -0.94 7.92
CA THR A 197 -12.32 -1.23 7.92
C THR A 197 -12.04 -2.70 8.21
N ASP A 198 -12.74 -3.28 9.20
CA ASP A 198 -12.55 -4.68 9.58
C ASP A 198 -13.00 -5.62 8.46
N GLU A 199 -14.11 -5.32 7.77
CA GLU A 199 -14.58 -6.08 6.61
C GLU A 199 -13.52 -6.07 5.48
N ILE A 200 -12.92 -4.91 5.18
CA ILE A 200 -11.81 -4.81 4.22
C ILE A 200 -10.61 -5.66 4.66
N MET A 201 -10.22 -5.57 5.94
CA MET A 201 -9.08 -6.32 6.44
C MET A 201 -9.32 -7.84 6.42
N TYR A 202 -10.53 -8.30 6.75
CA TYR A 202 -10.88 -9.71 6.66
C TYR A 202 -10.93 -10.21 5.21
N ALA A 203 -11.37 -9.39 4.27
CA ALA A 203 -11.31 -9.75 2.86
C ALA A 203 -9.84 -9.88 2.38
N ILE A 204 -8.94 -9.00 2.80
CA ILE A 204 -7.50 -9.11 2.54
C ILE A 204 -6.93 -10.38 3.19
N LEU A 205 -7.32 -10.69 4.44
CA LEU A 205 -6.89 -11.89 5.17
C LEU A 205 -7.25 -13.16 4.39
N GLY A 206 -8.48 -13.26 3.90
CA GLY A 206 -8.96 -14.39 3.12
C GLY A 206 -8.20 -14.64 1.82
N LEU A 207 -7.50 -13.63 1.30
CA LEU A 207 -6.68 -13.71 0.10
C LEU A 207 -5.18 -13.95 0.38
N SER A 208 -4.71 -13.64 1.60
CA SER A 208 -3.28 -13.46 1.87
C SER A 208 -2.56 -14.63 2.51
N ASP A 209 -3.28 -15.61 3.05
CA ASP A 209 -2.74 -16.73 3.83
C ASP A 209 -1.92 -16.29 5.07
N GLN A 210 -2.15 -15.06 5.60
CA GLN A 210 -1.43 -14.49 6.73
C GLN A 210 -2.14 -14.78 8.06
N GLU A 211 -1.38 -14.75 9.16
CA GLU A 211 -1.93 -14.63 10.50
C GLU A 211 -2.38 -13.19 10.76
N TYR A 212 -3.59 -12.99 11.30
CA TYR A 212 -4.11 -11.66 11.64
C TYR A 212 -3.76 -11.27 13.08
N VAL A 213 -3.27 -10.04 13.25
CA VAL A 213 -2.96 -9.45 14.56
C VAL A 213 -3.85 -8.24 14.77
N ASP A 214 -4.76 -8.29 15.78
CA ASP A 214 -5.68 -7.20 16.10
C ASP A 214 -5.00 -6.06 16.87
N GLU A 215 -3.79 -5.71 16.45
CA GLU A 215 -3.04 -4.53 16.91
C GLU A 215 -2.47 -3.76 15.72
N TYR A 216 -2.18 -2.47 15.93
CA TYR A 216 -1.53 -1.66 14.89
C TYR A 216 -0.05 -2.02 14.78
N ALA A 217 0.42 -2.32 13.57
CA ALA A 217 1.80 -2.67 13.29
C ALA A 217 2.84 -1.68 13.86
N ALA A 218 2.52 -0.38 13.85
CA ALA A 218 3.40 0.64 14.40
C ALA A 218 3.58 0.51 15.91
N LYS A 219 2.52 0.12 16.65
CA LYS A 219 2.56 -0.07 18.12
C LYS A 219 3.39 -1.31 18.48
N VAL A 220 3.14 -2.43 17.78
CA VAL A 220 3.88 -3.68 18.02
C VAL A 220 5.36 -3.48 17.75
N LYS A 221 5.70 -2.86 16.61
CA LYS A 221 7.09 -2.56 16.25
C LYS A 221 7.79 -1.64 17.25
N ALA A 222 7.10 -0.65 17.81
CA ALA A 222 7.67 0.22 18.84
C ALA A 222 7.98 -0.56 20.12
N ALA A 223 7.04 -1.40 20.56
CA ALA A 223 7.22 -2.24 21.76
C ALA A 223 8.40 -3.24 21.59
N GLU A 224 8.54 -3.85 20.41
CA GLU A 224 9.66 -4.74 20.12
C GLU A 224 11.01 -4.01 20.10
N GLN A 225 11.04 -2.76 19.59
CA GLN A 225 12.25 -1.94 19.59
C GLN A 225 12.68 -1.52 21.00
N GLU A 226 11.72 -1.24 21.89
CA GLU A 226 11.96 -0.93 23.30
C GLU A 226 12.44 -2.15 24.09
N ALA A 227 11.90 -3.33 23.79
CA ALA A 227 12.29 -4.60 24.41
C ALA A 227 13.64 -5.15 23.90
N ALA A 228 14.12 -4.66 22.76
CA ALA A 228 15.38 -5.13 22.19
C ALA A 228 16.57 -4.65 23.02
N PRO A 229 17.55 -5.52 23.35
CA PRO A 229 18.75 -5.12 24.08
C PRO A 229 19.50 -4.03 23.30
N PRO A 230 20.12 -3.05 24.00
CA PRO A 230 20.81 -1.94 23.35
C PRO A 230 21.88 -2.49 22.40
N LYS A 231 21.85 -2.03 21.14
CA LYS A 231 22.84 -2.42 20.13
C LYS A 231 24.23 -2.10 20.66
N LYS A 232 25.03 -3.12 20.99
CA LYS A 232 26.43 -2.94 21.37
C LYS A 232 27.12 -2.18 20.23
N PHE A 233 27.56 -0.96 20.53
CA PHE A 233 28.46 -0.19 19.65
C PHE A 233 29.67 -1.08 19.35
N ARG A 234 29.77 -1.59 18.15
CA ARG A 234 30.99 -2.22 17.67
C ARG A 234 31.98 -1.09 17.43
N GLY A 235 32.77 -0.77 18.51
CA GLY A 235 33.77 0.25 18.44
C GLY A 235 34.71 0.00 17.26
N LEU A 236 34.93 1.06 16.49
CA LEU A 236 36.02 1.13 15.50
C LEU A 236 37.33 0.71 16.20
N ARG A 237 37.82 -0.46 15.87
CA ARG A 237 39.24 -0.76 16.12
C ARG A 237 40.05 0.15 15.21
N ARG A 238 40.87 0.97 15.86
CA ARG A 238 41.90 1.80 15.23
C ARG A 238 42.93 0.91 14.52
#